data_c6f79d175ba2dd499e36d098fe5bb464
#
_entry.id   c6f79d175ba2dd499e36d098fe5bb464
#
_cell.length_a   1.000
_cell.length_b   1.000
_cell.length_c   1.000
_cell.angle_alpha   90.00
_cell.angle_beta   90.00
_cell.angle_gamma   90.00
#
_symmetry.space_group_name_H-M   'P 1'
#
loop_
_entity.id
_entity.type
_entity.pdbx_description
1 polymer ?
#
loop_
_entity_poly.entity_id
_entity_poly.type
_entity_poly.pdbx_seq_one_letter_code
_entity_poly.pdbx_strand_id
1 'polypeptide(L)'
;MNELQHIIEQKRELLARESISRPVLDYSEGMTAEEQKRYINYLVERLEQADLGLRARDAVLQDFLDKQKEYDERLSKLDNVLSKVSSLESSLKEKDRKLKSAERKVADLTAKLKFADKNRFGDKRQKVKKAESTKVEESDRGKDEDDFDGTSSSLPDNSVSKNEAFSKEENPSKKERDLSNRPETYKTMCVKGPSEEYKSDEAKVPGRILGKKMVSVFHLEMSLVEKRFEMVHYVEKGKKPKWGYFPKAGCPEFVTKFEGTKATPEFLQAIAYEVYVKNVTFGLLHQWLTDMGMTVSANTLRNWLKKGKVYLDKLVESLKEVALEKDSIVNCDETWCKVRKYDHYKKCYIWVLVNKAERVVIFFYDNGSRGRDVLTDFIGDAELKSIMSDGYNAYTFIGNELKAAETPNLSKTDHQVCLAHARAKFVKASEQAGDKNADIFIKYIDDLYNLERQYTKDNLIDEERGKQRQSLETKGILINLRTHLGIEKSKDPATVTPYLQKALNYLDTFWTNLFTYIKDGSYPIDNNAAERAVRPLTTQRNSMLHFGSDEGAKMAATYHSIISTVKLQGRSAWDYLGKFFVNIFNGCRDFFSLRPDKIGLAICQ
;
A
#
# COMPACT_ATOMS: atom_id res chain seq x y z
N MET A 1 -23.83 14.69 -33.11
CA MET A 1 -24.05 16.17 -33.26
C MET A 1 -23.21 16.78 -34.37
N ASN A 2 -21.93 16.39 -34.54
CA ASN A 2 -21.05 16.96 -35.58
C ASN A 2 -21.42 16.59 -37.03
N GLU A 3 -21.94 15.40 -37.32
CA GLU A 3 -22.35 15.01 -38.67
C GLU A 3 -23.59 15.75 -39.16
N LEU A 4 -24.54 16.01 -38.25
CA LEU A 4 -25.75 16.77 -38.61
C LEU A 4 -25.43 18.25 -38.92
N GLN A 5 -24.49 18.86 -38.21
CA GLN A 5 -24.03 20.22 -38.50
C GLN A 5 -23.30 20.29 -39.84
N HIS A 6 -22.49 19.29 -40.19
CA HIS A 6 -21.79 19.23 -41.44
C HIS A 6 -22.74 19.08 -42.65
N ILE A 7 -23.79 18.26 -42.53
CA ILE A 7 -24.83 18.08 -43.54
C ILE A 7 -25.66 19.39 -43.73
N ILE A 8 -25.95 20.08 -42.62
CA ILE A 8 -26.66 21.37 -42.68
C ILE A 8 -25.80 22.45 -43.36
N GLU A 9 -24.50 22.47 -43.07
CA GLU A 9 -23.55 23.42 -43.71
C GLU A 9 -23.38 23.16 -45.21
N GLN A 10 -23.22 21.90 -45.62
CA GLN A 10 -23.17 21.53 -47.06
C GLN A 10 -24.45 21.88 -47.80
N LYS A 11 -25.63 21.71 -47.20
CA LYS A 11 -26.90 22.09 -47.80
C LYS A 11 -27.10 23.61 -47.86
N ARG A 12 -26.59 24.37 -46.91
CA ARG A 12 -26.58 25.84 -46.96
C ARG A 12 -25.71 26.37 -48.08
N GLU A 13 -24.54 25.78 -48.33
CA GLU A 13 -23.67 26.16 -49.46
C GLU A 13 -24.30 25.84 -50.82
N LEU A 14 -25.01 24.70 -50.97
CA LEU A 14 -25.76 24.34 -52.16
C LEU A 14 -26.91 25.35 -52.46
N LEU A 15 -27.67 25.70 -51.43
CA LEU A 15 -28.75 26.70 -51.54
C LEU A 15 -28.22 28.12 -51.85
N ALA A 16 -27.03 28.48 -51.34
CA ALA A 16 -26.37 29.74 -51.67
C ALA A 16 -25.88 29.80 -53.15
N ARG A 17 -25.44 28.67 -53.68
CA ARG A 17 -25.01 28.57 -55.11
C ARG A 17 -26.18 28.64 -56.09
N GLU A 18 -27.36 28.12 -55.72
CA GLU A 18 -28.57 28.21 -56.57
C GLU A 18 -29.21 29.60 -56.59
N SER A 19 -28.93 30.45 -55.58
CA SER A 19 -29.51 31.81 -55.49
C SER A 19 -28.81 32.87 -56.39
N ILE A 20 -27.72 32.50 -57.05
CA ILE A 20 -26.86 33.49 -57.80
C ILE A 20 -27.24 33.68 -59.24
N SER A 21 -28.17 32.96 -59.87
CA SER A 21 -28.62 33.19 -61.22
C SER A 21 -30.04 33.71 -61.29
N ARG A 22 -30.24 34.98 -60.95
CA ARG A 22 -31.44 35.73 -61.35
C ARG A 22 -31.13 36.51 -62.61
N PRO A 23 -31.76 36.21 -63.75
CA PRO A 23 -31.84 37.18 -64.79
C PRO A 23 -32.85 38.24 -64.35
N VAL A 24 -32.37 39.44 -64.07
CA VAL A 24 -33.23 40.61 -63.92
C VAL A 24 -33.70 40.95 -65.37
N LEU A 25 -34.89 40.51 -65.68
CA LEU A 25 -35.58 40.98 -66.87
C LEU A 25 -36.33 42.28 -66.49
N ASP A 26 -35.77 43.43 -66.89
CA ASP A 26 -36.45 44.71 -66.78
C ASP A 26 -37.70 44.66 -67.68
N TYR A 27 -38.85 44.94 -66.98
CA TYR A 27 -40.13 45.08 -67.67
C TYR A 27 -40.16 46.44 -68.36
N SER A 28 -39.76 46.52 -69.68
CA SER A 28 -39.88 47.70 -70.45
C SER A 28 -41.23 47.70 -71.18
N GLU A 29 -41.97 48.77 -71.08
CA GLU A 29 -43.18 49.03 -71.86
C GLU A 29 -42.84 48.96 -73.36
N GLY A 30 -43.22 47.83 -74.03
CA GLY A 30 -42.96 47.62 -75.45
C GLY A 30 -42.82 46.17 -75.93
N MET A 31 -43.06 45.16 -75.02
CA MET A 31 -43.06 43.76 -75.41
C MET A 31 -44.16 43.42 -76.41
N THR A 32 -43.83 42.74 -77.48
CA THR A 32 -44.77 42.16 -78.44
C THR A 32 -45.62 41.07 -77.80
N ALA A 33 -46.82 40.80 -78.31
CA ALA A 33 -47.71 39.76 -77.78
C ALA A 33 -47.05 38.38 -77.73
N GLU A 34 -46.07 38.11 -78.60
CA GLU A 34 -45.32 36.84 -78.64
C GLU A 34 -44.25 36.72 -77.54
N GLU A 35 -43.63 37.86 -77.22
CA GLU A 35 -42.65 37.94 -76.11
C GLU A 35 -43.34 37.88 -74.76
N GLN A 36 -44.50 38.48 -74.62
CA GLN A 36 -45.33 38.32 -73.37
C GLN A 36 -45.77 36.86 -73.14
N LYS A 37 -46.13 36.16 -74.25
CA LYS A 37 -46.51 34.74 -74.15
C LYS A 37 -45.34 33.86 -73.74
N ARG A 38 -44.11 34.11 -74.24
CA ARG A 38 -42.88 33.40 -73.83
C ARG A 38 -42.54 33.69 -72.41
N TYR A 39 -42.71 34.88 -71.89
CA TYR A 39 -42.47 35.26 -70.50
C TYR A 39 -43.47 34.62 -69.55
N ILE A 40 -44.76 34.56 -69.90
CA ILE A 40 -45.79 33.87 -69.18
C ILE A 40 -45.48 32.39 -69.06
N ASN A 41 -45.11 31.74 -70.20
CA ASN A 41 -44.71 30.33 -70.14
C ASN A 41 -43.49 30.10 -69.29
N TYR A 42 -42.49 30.95 -69.29
CA TYR A 42 -41.33 30.89 -68.43
C TYR A 42 -41.71 31.03 -66.96
N LEU A 43 -42.60 31.93 -66.59
CA LEU A 43 -43.10 32.09 -65.23
C LEU A 43 -43.91 30.87 -64.78
N VAL A 44 -44.72 30.25 -65.63
CA VAL A 44 -45.46 29.04 -65.37
C VAL A 44 -44.50 27.89 -65.11
N GLU A 45 -43.47 27.66 -65.92
CA GLU A 45 -42.44 26.62 -65.68
C GLU A 45 -41.70 26.84 -64.37
N ARG A 46 -41.40 28.11 -64.05
CA ARG A 46 -40.73 28.43 -62.76
C ARG A 46 -41.63 28.17 -61.55
N LEU A 47 -42.94 28.44 -61.66
CA LEU A 47 -43.91 28.12 -60.66
C LEU A 47 -44.05 26.61 -60.47
N GLU A 48 -44.13 25.84 -61.55
CA GLU A 48 -44.17 24.37 -61.50
C GLU A 48 -42.92 23.77 -60.84
N GLN A 49 -41.72 24.29 -61.18
CA GLN A 49 -40.47 23.89 -60.59
C GLN A 49 -40.43 24.22 -59.07
N ALA A 50 -40.96 25.39 -58.68
CA ALA A 50 -41.05 25.79 -57.25
C ALA A 50 -42.02 24.90 -56.47
N ASP A 51 -43.19 24.51 -57.08
CA ASP A 51 -44.15 23.61 -56.47
C ASP A 51 -43.58 22.19 -56.32
N LEU A 52 -42.86 21.68 -57.31
CA LEU A 52 -42.12 20.43 -57.18
C LEU A 52 -41.07 20.47 -56.08
N GLY A 53 -40.35 21.57 -55.91
CA GLY A 53 -39.40 21.78 -54.85
C GLY A 53 -40.03 21.80 -53.47
N LEU A 54 -41.22 22.42 -53.36
CA LEU A 54 -42.00 22.43 -52.11
C LEU A 54 -42.50 21.03 -51.73
N ARG A 55 -43.07 20.28 -52.69
CA ARG A 55 -43.54 18.89 -52.44
C ARG A 55 -42.38 17.96 -52.04
N ALA A 56 -41.21 18.12 -52.64
CA ALA A 56 -40.02 17.35 -52.25
C ALA A 56 -39.58 17.67 -50.78
N ARG A 57 -39.65 18.94 -50.38
CA ARG A 57 -39.37 19.35 -49.01
C ARG A 57 -40.39 18.78 -48.01
N ASP A 58 -41.67 18.80 -48.36
CA ASP A 58 -42.72 18.27 -47.51
C ASP A 58 -42.57 16.75 -47.31
N ALA A 59 -42.19 16.02 -48.37
CA ALA A 59 -41.90 14.60 -48.27
C ALA A 59 -40.70 14.30 -47.34
N VAL A 60 -39.63 15.11 -47.39
CA VAL A 60 -38.48 14.97 -46.50
C VAL A 60 -38.84 15.31 -45.06
N LEU A 61 -39.68 16.33 -44.84
CA LEU A 61 -40.16 16.68 -43.52
C LEU A 61 -41.02 15.56 -42.92
N GLN A 62 -41.88 14.95 -43.74
CA GLN A 62 -42.72 13.83 -43.28
C GLN A 62 -41.86 12.61 -42.90
N ASP A 63 -40.87 12.24 -43.73
CA ASP A 63 -39.92 11.16 -43.40
C ASP A 63 -39.15 11.43 -42.07
N PHE A 64 -38.77 12.70 -41.86
CA PHE A 64 -38.13 13.10 -40.61
C PHE A 64 -39.05 12.96 -39.41
N LEU A 65 -40.31 13.38 -39.49
CA LEU A 65 -41.31 13.27 -38.45
C LEU A 65 -41.62 11.79 -38.11
N ASP A 66 -41.68 10.94 -39.13
CA ASP A 66 -41.95 9.53 -38.93
C ASP A 66 -40.75 8.82 -38.26
N LYS A 67 -39.52 9.18 -38.62
CA LYS A 67 -38.33 8.72 -37.92
C LYS A 67 -38.28 9.22 -36.50
N GLN A 68 -38.65 10.46 -36.23
CA GLN A 68 -38.71 11.00 -34.89
C GLN A 68 -39.69 10.21 -33.99
N LYS A 69 -40.87 9.87 -34.50
CA LYS A 69 -41.82 9.00 -33.80
C LYS A 69 -41.24 7.61 -33.47
N GLU A 70 -40.53 7.01 -34.44
CA GLU A 70 -39.85 5.73 -34.20
C GLU A 70 -38.78 5.82 -33.10
N TYR A 71 -38.02 6.91 -33.06
CA TYR A 71 -37.05 7.16 -31.98
C TYR A 71 -37.72 7.32 -30.62
N ASP A 72 -38.81 8.07 -30.56
CA ASP A 72 -39.57 8.29 -29.31
C ASP A 72 -40.17 6.98 -28.78
N GLU A 73 -40.65 6.11 -29.66
CA GLU A 73 -41.10 4.77 -29.28
C GLU A 73 -39.96 3.88 -28.75
N ARG A 74 -38.79 3.97 -29.37
CA ARG A 74 -37.59 3.25 -28.92
C ARG A 74 -37.12 3.77 -27.57
N LEU A 75 -37.11 5.06 -27.33
CA LEU A 75 -36.79 5.69 -26.05
C LEU A 75 -37.75 5.24 -24.95
N SER A 76 -39.05 5.23 -25.21
CA SER A 76 -40.05 4.74 -24.25
C SER A 76 -39.86 3.26 -23.89
N LYS A 77 -39.47 2.42 -24.86
CA LYS A 77 -39.13 1.01 -24.60
C LYS A 77 -37.87 0.89 -23.73
N LEU A 78 -36.88 1.74 -23.97
CA LEU A 78 -35.62 1.80 -23.23
C LEU A 78 -35.86 2.22 -21.76
N ASP A 79 -36.70 3.22 -21.51
CA ASP A 79 -37.08 3.68 -20.17
C ASP A 79 -37.81 2.57 -19.39
N ASN A 80 -38.67 1.80 -20.06
CA ASN A 80 -39.30 0.62 -19.46
C ASN A 80 -38.31 -0.48 -19.08
N VAL A 81 -37.25 -0.69 -19.90
CA VAL A 81 -36.17 -1.63 -19.58
C VAL A 81 -35.33 -1.12 -18.41
N LEU A 82 -34.97 0.15 -18.40
CA LEU A 82 -34.22 0.79 -17.31
C LEU A 82 -34.97 0.70 -15.97
N SER A 83 -36.27 0.92 -15.97
CA SER A 83 -37.08 0.78 -14.76
C SER A 83 -37.11 -0.67 -14.23
N LYS A 84 -37.16 -1.65 -15.14
CA LYS A 84 -37.07 -3.09 -14.79
C LYS A 84 -35.68 -3.45 -14.25
N VAL A 85 -34.62 -2.93 -14.85
CA VAL A 85 -33.23 -3.13 -14.36
C VAL A 85 -33.07 -2.57 -12.96
N SER A 86 -33.54 -1.34 -12.69
CA SER A 86 -33.50 -0.73 -11.36
C SER A 86 -34.26 -1.54 -10.31
N SER A 87 -35.43 -2.09 -10.66
CA SER A 87 -36.19 -2.95 -9.75
C SER A 87 -35.50 -4.29 -9.47
N LEU A 88 -34.85 -4.88 -10.49
CA LEU A 88 -34.07 -6.12 -10.34
C LEU A 88 -32.82 -5.89 -9.51
N GLU A 89 -32.11 -4.76 -9.67
CA GLU A 89 -30.98 -4.38 -8.85
C GLU A 89 -31.36 -4.22 -7.37
N SER A 90 -32.50 -3.59 -7.10
CA SER A 90 -33.04 -3.47 -5.75
C SER A 90 -33.35 -4.82 -5.12
N SER A 91 -33.96 -5.73 -5.89
CA SER A 91 -34.25 -7.11 -5.46
C SER A 91 -32.97 -7.92 -5.25
N LEU A 92 -31.96 -7.73 -6.11
CA LEU A 92 -30.65 -8.37 -5.98
C LEU A 92 -29.94 -7.92 -4.70
N LYS A 93 -29.93 -6.60 -4.42
CA LYS A 93 -29.35 -6.06 -3.18
C LYS A 93 -30.03 -6.63 -1.92
N GLU A 94 -31.34 -6.83 -1.96
CA GLU A 94 -32.07 -7.43 -0.82
C GLU A 94 -31.72 -8.92 -0.64
N LYS A 95 -31.62 -9.68 -1.74
CA LYS A 95 -31.20 -11.10 -1.71
C LYS A 95 -29.75 -11.23 -1.22
N ASP A 96 -28.86 -10.35 -1.66
CA ASP A 96 -27.47 -10.31 -1.20
C ASP A 96 -27.38 -10.05 0.32
N ARG A 97 -28.18 -9.12 0.84
CA ARG A 97 -28.27 -8.89 2.30
C ARG A 97 -28.72 -10.14 3.06
N LYS A 98 -29.71 -10.86 2.54
CA LYS A 98 -30.21 -12.10 3.15
C LYS A 98 -29.16 -13.21 3.10
N LEU A 99 -28.45 -13.35 1.98
CA LEU A 99 -27.35 -14.32 1.80
C LEU A 99 -26.21 -14.04 2.78
N LYS A 100 -25.73 -12.79 2.86
CA LYS A 100 -24.69 -12.39 3.79
C LYS A 100 -25.06 -12.61 5.26
N SER A 101 -26.34 -12.42 5.60
CA SER A 101 -26.83 -12.73 6.96
C SER A 101 -26.80 -14.24 7.25
N ALA A 102 -27.14 -15.08 6.25
CA ALA A 102 -27.09 -16.53 6.39
C ALA A 102 -25.64 -17.05 6.48
N GLU A 103 -24.73 -16.52 5.67
CA GLU A 103 -23.30 -16.85 5.69
C GLU A 103 -22.67 -16.52 7.05
N ARG A 104 -23.03 -15.38 7.66
CA ARG A 104 -22.58 -15.04 9.02
C ARG A 104 -23.06 -16.04 10.07
N LYS A 105 -24.32 -16.48 9.97
CA LYS A 105 -24.84 -17.52 10.87
C LYS A 105 -24.11 -18.85 10.71
N VAL A 106 -23.80 -19.23 9.46
CA VAL A 106 -23.01 -20.43 9.17
C VAL A 106 -21.59 -20.32 9.73
N ALA A 107 -20.93 -19.16 9.54
CA ALA A 107 -19.59 -18.94 10.07
C ALA A 107 -19.57 -18.97 11.62
N ASP A 108 -20.56 -18.36 12.28
CA ASP A 108 -20.70 -18.38 13.74
C ASP A 108 -20.94 -19.80 14.26
N LEU A 109 -21.82 -20.55 13.62
CA LEU A 109 -22.09 -21.96 13.96
C LEU A 109 -20.86 -22.84 13.74
N THR A 110 -20.11 -22.62 12.65
CA THR A 110 -18.88 -23.36 12.37
C THR A 110 -17.78 -23.04 13.39
N ALA A 111 -17.65 -21.78 13.78
CA ALA A 111 -16.72 -21.38 14.86
C ALA A 111 -17.11 -22.01 16.21
N LYS A 112 -18.39 -22.04 16.54
CA LYS A 112 -18.92 -22.71 17.74
C LYS A 112 -18.68 -24.21 17.71
N LEU A 113 -18.82 -24.85 16.55
CA LEU A 113 -18.54 -26.28 16.37
C LEU A 113 -17.05 -26.58 16.55
N LYS A 114 -16.16 -25.81 15.92
CA LYS A 114 -14.69 -25.93 16.09
C LYS A 114 -14.28 -25.70 17.56
N PHE A 115 -14.91 -24.76 18.25
CA PHE A 115 -14.66 -24.52 19.66
C PHE A 115 -15.15 -25.68 20.54
N ALA A 116 -16.31 -26.25 20.24
CA ALA A 116 -16.85 -27.41 20.92
C ALA A 116 -15.98 -28.66 20.70
N ASP A 117 -15.50 -28.89 19.49
CA ASP A 117 -14.59 -29.98 19.14
C ASP A 117 -13.23 -29.84 19.83
N LYS A 118 -12.68 -28.62 19.84
CA LYS A 118 -11.43 -28.32 20.58
C LYS A 118 -11.58 -28.54 22.09
N ASN A 119 -12.75 -28.27 22.67
CA ASN A 119 -13.05 -28.53 24.07
C ASN A 119 -13.33 -30.02 24.37
N ARG A 120 -13.80 -30.79 23.37
CA ARG A 120 -14.06 -32.24 23.49
C ARG A 120 -12.80 -33.09 23.30
N PHE A 121 -11.93 -32.71 22.38
CA PHE A 121 -10.79 -33.51 21.91
C PHE A 121 -9.42 -32.84 22.13
N GLY A 122 -9.36 -31.60 22.61
CA GLY A 122 -8.12 -30.89 22.89
C GLY A 122 -7.47 -31.31 24.19
N ASP A 123 -6.15 -31.46 24.21
CA ASP A 123 -5.33 -31.81 25.37
C ASP A 123 -5.61 -30.87 26.57
N LYS A 124 -6.04 -31.47 27.70
CA LYS A 124 -6.34 -30.76 28.95
C LYS A 124 -5.07 -30.34 29.70
N ARG A 125 -4.25 -29.45 29.12
CA ARG A 125 -3.12 -28.82 29.83
C ARG A 125 -3.36 -27.33 30.03
N GLN A 126 -3.47 -26.97 31.33
CA GLN A 126 -3.59 -25.64 31.95
C GLN A 126 -5.00 -25.02 32.03
N LYS A 127 -5.60 -25.21 33.22
CA LYS A 127 -6.68 -24.36 33.73
C LYS A 127 -6.09 -23.02 34.19
N VAL A 128 -6.27 -21.96 33.39
CA VAL A 128 -6.17 -20.58 33.89
C VAL A 128 -7.53 -20.18 34.44
N LYS A 129 -7.59 -19.71 35.68
CA LYS A 129 -8.81 -19.20 36.33
C LYS A 129 -9.35 -18.02 35.53
N LYS A 130 -10.61 -18.11 35.05
CA LYS A 130 -11.35 -17.01 34.43
C LYS A 130 -11.68 -15.97 35.50
N ALA A 131 -11.27 -14.71 35.27
CA ALA A 131 -11.89 -13.55 35.90
C ALA A 131 -13.18 -13.21 35.12
N GLU A 132 -14.22 -12.86 35.87
CA GLU A 132 -15.53 -12.50 35.34
C GLU A 132 -15.43 -11.25 34.46
N SER A 133 -15.91 -11.36 33.21
CA SER A 133 -15.98 -10.24 32.26
C SER A 133 -17.35 -9.58 32.37
N THR A 134 -17.37 -8.34 32.77
CA THR A 134 -18.48 -7.40 32.60
C THR A 134 -18.86 -7.25 31.12
N LYS A 135 -20.16 -7.30 30.84
CA LYS A 135 -20.76 -7.07 29.52
C LYS A 135 -20.44 -5.66 29.05
N VAL A 136 -19.76 -5.53 27.92
CA VAL A 136 -19.67 -4.28 27.15
C VAL A 136 -20.58 -4.44 25.95
N GLU A 137 -21.49 -3.49 25.78
CA GLU A 137 -22.46 -3.42 24.68
C GLU A 137 -21.75 -3.32 23.33
N GLU A 138 -22.23 -4.12 22.36
CA GLU A 138 -21.81 -4.08 20.97
C GLU A 138 -22.33 -2.80 20.30
N SER A 139 -21.46 -1.83 20.07
CA SER A 139 -21.73 -0.73 19.14
C SER A 139 -21.09 -1.05 17.78
N ASP A 140 -21.98 -1.22 16.83
CA ASP A 140 -21.88 -1.01 15.39
C ASP A 140 -20.47 -1.07 14.74
N ARG A 141 -20.07 -2.29 14.31
CA ARG A 141 -18.96 -2.46 13.39
C ARG A 141 -19.46 -2.36 11.95
N GLY A 142 -19.20 -1.20 11.33
CA GLY A 142 -19.47 -0.95 9.92
C GLY A 142 -18.87 -2.06 9.04
N LYS A 143 -19.71 -2.53 8.12
CA LYS A 143 -19.37 -3.55 7.12
C LYS A 143 -18.52 -2.93 6.03
N ASP A 144 -17.27 -3.31 5.95
CA ASP A 144 -16.41 -3.06 4.79
C ASP A 144 -15.95 -4.41 4.24
N GLU A 145 -16.52 -4.82 3.11
CA GLU A 145 -16.39 -6.15 2.52
C GLU A 145 -15.30 -6.30 1.46
N ASP A 146 -14.31 -5.42 1.38
CA ASP A 146 -13.20 -5.53 0.42
C ASP A 146 -11.80 -5.48 1.04
N ASP A 147 -11.71 -5.58 2.36
CA ASP A 147 -10.40 -5.76 2.98
C ASP A 147 -10.03 -7.24 2.97
N PHE A 148 -9.33 -7.64 1.89
CA PHE A 148 -8.41 -8.76 1.95
C PHE A 148 -7.35 -8.39 3.01
N ASP A 149 -7.65 -8.72 4.26
CA ASP A 149 -6.60 -8.81 5.27
C ASP A 149 -5.71 -9.96 4.82
N GLY A 150 -4.63 -9.59 4.13
CA GLY A 150 -3.58 -10.50 3.78
C GLY A 150 -2.94 -11.05 5.05
N THR A 151 -3.64 -11.95 5.71
CA THR A 151 -2.95 -12.97 6.47
C THR A 151 -2.11 -13.68 5.45
N SER A 152 -0.92 -13.11 5.21
CA SER A 152 0.13 -13.79 4.50
C SER A 152 0.19 -15.18 5.11
N SER A 153 -0.27 -16.17 4.35
CA SER A 153 0.23 -17.50 4.57
C SER A 153 1.74 -17.36 4.44
N SER A 154 2.40 -17.18 5.56
CA SER A 154 3.85 -17.35 5.65
C SER A 154 4.11 -18.66 4.96
N LEU A 155 4.81 -18.58 3.83
CA LEU A 155 5.46 -19.78 3.28
C LEU A 155 6.19 -20.41 4.46
N PRO A 156 6.01 -21.70 4.73
CA PRO A 156 6.70 -22.32 5.84
C PRO A 156 8.19 -22.11 5.61
N ASP A 157 8.80 -21.47 6.58
CA ASP A 157 10.25 -21.43 6.70
C ASP A 157 10.65 -22.89 6.91
N ASN A 158 11.11 -23.55 5.84
CA ASN A 158 11.64 -24.89 5.89
C ASN A 158 13.02 -24.87 6.56
N SER A 159 13.01 -24.66 7.88
CA SER A 159 14.03 -25.24 8.73
C SER A 159 13.66 -26.72 8.87
N VAL A 160 14.40 -27.55 8.19
CA VAL A 160 14.31 -29.02 8.22
C VAL A 160 14.49 -29.47 9.68
N SER A 161 13.38 -29.76 10.38
CA SER A 161 13.42 -30.59 11.57
C SER A 161 13.15 -32.03 11.12
N LYS A 162 14.18 -32.85 11.12
CA LYS A 162 14.06 -34.29 11.03
C LYS A 162 13.22 -34.78 12.20
N ASN A 163 12.02 -35.23 11.92
CA ASN A 163 11.25 -36.04 12.84
C ASN A 163 11.83 -37.44 12.84
N GLU A 164 12.66 -37.73 13.83
CA GLU A 164 12.92 -39.11 14.23
C GLU A 164 11.84 -39.57 15.21
N ALA A 165 11.25 -40.70 14.87
CA ALA A 165 10.23 -41.37 15.64
C ALA A 165 10.75 -41.73 17.05
N PHE A 166 10.06 -41.28 18.11
CA PHE A 166 10.31 -41.73 19.46
C PHE A 166 9.58 -43.05 19.74
N SER A 167 10.33 -44.14 19.84
CA SER A 167 9.95 -45.34 20.54
C SER A 167 10.02 -45.08 22.07
N LYS A 168 9.02 -45.53 22.79
CA LYS A 168 8.99 -45.52 24.26
C LYS A 168 10.03 -46.48 24.79
N GLU A 169 10.95 -46.00 25.63
CA GLU A 169 11.68 -46.81 26.58
C GLU A 169 11.95 -46.04 27.89
N GLU A 170 12.11 -46.79 28.94
CA GLU A 170 11.99 -46.54 30.37
C GLU A 170 12.98 -45.54 30.96
N ASN A 171 12.59 -44.97 32.12
CA ASN A 171 13.40 -44.10 32.97
C ASN A 171 14.70 -44.76 33.43
N PRO A 172 15.85 -44.10 33.21
CA PRO A 172 17.00 -44.28 34.09
C PRO A 172 17.35 -43.00 34.84
N SER A 173 17.72 -43.22 36.10
CA SER A 173 18.37 -42.36 37.09
C SER A 173 19.02 -41.07 36.60
N LYS A 174 18.89 -40.02 37.43
CA LYS A 174 19.55 -38.71 37.31
C LYS A 174 21.04 -38.83 36.99
N LYS A 175 21.42 -38.83 35.74
CA LYS A 175 22.77 -38.50 35.30
C LYS A 175 22.83 -36.98 35.09
N GLU A 176 23.86 -36.34 35.63
CA GLU A 176 24.20 -34.96 35.36
C GLU A 176 24.17 -34.73 33.84
N ARG A 177 23.33 -33.80 33.39
CA ARG A 177 23.23 -33.44 31.96
C ARG A 177 24.52 -32.75 31.56
N ASP A 178 25.28 -33.38 30.72
CA ASP A 178 26.42 -32.80 30.05
C ASP A 178 25.95 -31.59 29.21
N LEU A 179 26.38 -30.39 29.63
CA LEU A 179 26.01 -29.10 29.03
C LEU A 179 26.89 -28.75 27.81
N SER A 180 27.83 -29.61 27.45
CA SER A 180 28.80 -29.37 26.35
C SER A 180 28.14 -29.35 24.96
N ASN A 181 26.94 -29.95 24.79
CA ASN A 181 26.24 -30.09 23.51
C ASN A 181 25.06 -29.14 23.32
N ARG A 182 25.00 -28.02 24.03
CA ARG A 182 23.98 -27.00 23.77
C ARG A 182 24.38 -26.22 22.50
N PRO A 183 23.41 -25.90 21.60
CA PRO A 183 23.67 -25.05 20.45
C PRO A 183 24.37 -23.75 20.88
N GLU A 184 25.30 -23.26 20.08
CA GLU A 184 26.09 -22.05 20.37
C GLU A 184 25.25 -20.80 20.69
N THR A 185 24.03 -20.74 20.21
CA THR A 185 23.06 -19.68 20.54
C THR A 185 22.77 -19.52 22.03
N TYR A 186 23.01 -20.54 22.86
CA TYR A 186 22.87 -20.44 24.32
C TYR A 186 24.19 -20.15 25.05
N LYS A 187 25.34 -20.20 24.35
CA LYS A 187 26.65 -19.98 24.95
C LYS A 187 27.08 -18.51 25.02
N THR A 188 26.37 -17.61 24.36
CA THR A 188 26.81 -16.21 24.17
C THR A 188 25.70 -15.18 24.43
N MET A 189 24.96 -15.31 25.55
CA MET A 189 24.22 -14.13 26.01
C MET A 189 25.24 -13.13 26.58
N CYS A 190 25.43 -12.02 25.88
CA CYS A 190 26.27 -10.92 26.33
C CYS A 190 25.53 -9.59 26.12
N VAL A 191 25.80 -8.64 27.01
CA VAL A 191 25.38 -7.25 26.84
C VAL A 191 26.50 -6.49 26.15
N LYS A 192 26.21 -5.83 25.03
CA LYS A 192 27.17 -4.97 24.30
C LYS A 192 27.43 -3.62 25.02
N GLY A 193 26.95 -3.47 26.25
CA GLY A 193 27.10 -2.31 27.11
C GLY A 193 28.15 -2.49 28.19
N PRO A 194 28.28 -1.52 29.11
CA PRO A 194 29.21 -1.64 30.22
C PRO A 194 28.92 -2.87 31.05
N SER A 195 29.95 -3.64 31.34
CA SER A 195 29.88 -4.75 32.27
C SER A 195 30.63 -4.40 33.57
N GLU A 196 29.99 -4.62 34.68
CA GLU A 196 30.60 -4.42 36.00
C GLU A 196 30.96 -5.80 36.57
N GLU A 197 32.23 -5.97 36.94
CA GLU A 197 32.70 -7.22 37.56
C GLU A 197 32.85 -7.01 39.06
N TYR A 198 32.14 -7.84 39.82
CA TYR A 198 32.22 -7.86 41.28
C TYR A 198 32.96 -9.11 41.71
N LYS A 199 34.10 -8.96 42.38
CA LYS A 199 34.92 -10.05 42.90
C LYS A 199 34.58 -10.31 44.39
N SER A 200 34.56 -11.58 44.79
CA SER A 200 34.35 -11.95 46.16
C SER A 200 35.57 -11.63 47.02
N ASP A 201 35.35 -11.12 48.22
CA ASP A 201 36.38 -10.95 49.23
C ASP A 201 36.73 -12.32 49.85
N GLU A 202 37.91 -12.84 49.49
CA GLU A 202 38.37 -14.16 49.92
C GLU A 202 38.56 -14.27 51.44
N ALA A 203 38.85 -13.14 52.10
CA ALA A 203 39.01 -13.10 53.54
C ALA A 203 37.71 -13.35 54.32
N LYS A 204 36.56 -13.17 53.67
CA LYS A 204 35.24 -13.40 54.25
C LYS A 204 34.67 -14.80 54.00
N VAL A 205 35.39 -15.66 53.25
CA VAL A 205 34.92 -17.01 52.94
C VAL A 205 35.09 -17.90 54.17
N PRO A 206 34.02 -18.51 54.73
CA PRO A 206 34.08 -19.26 55.99
C PRO A 206 34.58 -20.71 55.76
N GLY A 207 35.69 -20.89 55.04
CA GLY A 207 36.24 -22.20 54.80
C GLY A 207 37.24 -22.25 53.63
N ARG A 208 37.70 -23.46 53.29
CA ARG A 208 38.67 -23.68 52.20
C ARG A 208 38.01 -23.45 50.84
N ILE A 209 38.58 -22.60 50.03
CA ILE A 209 38.15 -22.36 48.63
C ILE A 209 38.52 -23.55 47.78
N LEU A 210 37.54 -24.19 47.13
CA LEU A 210 37.73 -25.31 46.20
C LEU A 210 37.75 -24.89 44.72
N GLY A 211 37.22 -23.71 44.42
CA GLY A 211 37.17 -23.17 43.05
C GLY A 211 36.41 -21.86 42.97
N LYS A 212 36.55 -21.16 41.83
CA LYS A 212 35.86 -19.90 41.53
C LYS A 212 35.25 -19.99 40.16
N LYS A 213 34.04 -19.41 39.96
CA LYS A 213 33.40 -19.22 38.67
C LYS A 213 32.75 -17.85 38.60
N MET A 214 32.78 -17.24 37.43
CA MET A 214 31.97 -16.04 37.17
C MET A 214 30.56 -16.44 36.76
N VAL A 215 29.58 -15.75 37.30
CA VAL A 215 28.15 -15.93 36.98
C VAL A 215 27.64 -14.59 36.49
N SER A 216 27.15 -14.54 35.27
CA SER A 216 26.54 -13.34 34.71
C SER A 216 25.07 -13.24 35.08
N VAL A 217 24.67 -12.10 35.63
CA VAL A 217 23.28 -11.72 35.90
C VAL A 217 23.02 -10.45 35.12
N PHE A 218 21.96 -10.44 34.31
CA PHE A 218 21.59 -9.24 33.56
C PHE A 218 20.65 -8.38 34.40
N HIS A 219 21.04 -7.13 34.60
CA HIS A 219 20.25 -6.12 35.32
C HIS A 219 19.85 -5.00 34.35
N LEU A 220 18.59 -4.56 34.37
CA LEU A 220 18.10 -3.41 33.63
C LEU A 220 17.90 -2.25 34.60
N GLU A 221 18.69 -1.21 34.41
CA GLU A 221 18.52 0.05 35.12
C GLU A 221 18.01 1.12 34.17
N MET A 222 16.90 1.76 34.50
CA MET A 222 16.31 2.87 33.75
C MET A 222 16.11 4.05 34.68
N SER A 223 16.71 5.19 34.32
CA SER A 223 16.56 6.44 35.07
C SER A 223 16.14 7.58 34.16
N LEU A 224 15.21 8.41 34.66
CA LEU A 224 14.83 9.68 34.05
C LEU A 224 15.50 10.80 34.86
N VAL A 225 16.34 11.60 34.21
CA VAL A 225 17.13 12.63 34.88
C VAL A 225 16.74 14.02 34.37
N GLU A 226 16.37 14.91 35.30
CA GLU A 226 16.21 16.33 35.00
C GLU A 226 17.54 17.04 35.20
N LYS A 227 18.13 17.55 34.12
CA LYS A 227 19.35 18.38 34.18
C LYS A 227 18.96 19.87 34.26
N ARG A 228 19.31 20.54 35.36
CA ARG A 228 19.04 21.97 35.59
C ARG A 228 20.31 22.78 35.41
N PHE A 229 20.23 23.81 34.58
CA PHE A 229 21.37 24.71 34.29
C PHE A 229 21.02 26.12 34.73
N GLU A 230 21.91 26.75 35.52
CA GLU A 230 21.79 28.14 35.94
C GLU A 230 22.27 29.04 34.81
N MET A 231 21.36 29.72 34.14
CA MET A 231 21.68 30.65 33.07
C MET A 231 21.98 32.04 33.64
N VAL A 232 23.08 32.65 33.25
CA VAL A 232 23.46 33.99 33.64
C VAL A 232 23.09 34.99 32.54
N HIS A 233 22.36 36.04 32.92
CA HIS A 233 22.07 37.15 32.02
C HIS A 233 23.25 38.14 32.08
N TYR A 234 23.95 38.36 30.98
CA TYR A 234 25.13 39.20 30.93
C TYR A 234 25.18 40.06 29.66
N VAL A 235 25.97 41.14 29.72
CA VAL A 235 26.19 42.03 28.61
C VAL A 235 27.69 42.23 28.38
N GLU A 236 28.14 42.05 27.17
CA GLU A 236 29.49 42.40 26.74
C GLU A 236 29.50 43.85 26.25
N LYS A 237 30.62 44.58 26.47
CA LYS A 237 30.75 45.97 26.07
C LYS A 237 30.46 46.16 24.57
N GLY A 238 29.46 46.99 24.26
CA GLY A 238 29.05 47.28 22.88
C GLY A 238 28.10 46.22 22.24
N LYS A 239 27.65 45.22 22.99
CA LYS A 239 26.72 44.18 22.50
C LYS A 239 25.39 44.21 23.27
N LYS A 240 24.37 43.58 22.70
CA LYS A 240 23.07 43.41 23.39
C LYS A 240 23.19 42.37 24.51
N PRO A 241 22.44 42.53 25.60
CA PRO A 241 22.36 41.52 26.67
C PRO A 241 21.96 40.14 26.14
N LYS A 242 22.60 39.09 26.68
CA LYS A 242 22.31 37.70 26.32
C LYS A 242 22.38 36.77 27.55
N TRP A 243 21.76 35.63 27.46
CA TRP A 243 21.82 34.56 28.45
C TRP A 243 22.92 33.56 28.05
N GLY A 244 23.74 33.13 29.01
CA GLY A 244 24.77 32.14 28.82
C GLY A 244 24.92 31.23 30.02
N TYR A 245 25.39 30.01 29.79
CA TYR A 245 25.81 29.09 30.85
C TYR A 245 27.31 29.02 30.88
N PHE A 246 27.86 29.13 32.08
CA PHE A 246 29.30 29.13 32.35
C PHE A 246 29.57 28.05 33.39
N PRO A 247 29.98 26.82 32.97
CA PRO A 247 30.13 25.70 33.88
C PRO A 247 31.23 25.93 34.89
N LYS A 248 30.98 25.63 36.16
CA LYS A 248 32.00 25.50 37.18
C LYS A 248 32.82 24.25 36.95
N ALA A 249 34.04 24.18 37.48
CA ALA A 249 34.86 22.99 37.43
C ALA A 249 34.07 21.75 37.96
N GLY A 250 34.05 20.68 37.19
CA GLY A 250 33.27 19.46 37.51
C GLY A 250 31.80 19.48 37.11
N CYS A 251 31.28 20.61 36.58
CA CYS A 251 29.93 20.65 36.03
C CYS A 251 29.92 20.27 34.54
N PRO A 252 28.88 19.59 34.06
CA PRO A 252 28.77 19.23 32.66
C PRO A 252 28.55 20.46 31.77
N GLU A 253 28.96 20.37 30.51
CA GLU A 253 28.61 21.32 29.48
C GLU A 253 27.08 21.45 29.30
N PHE A 254 26.65 22.61 28.79
CA PHE A 254 25.24 22.84 28.52
C PHE A 254 24.70 21.84 27.49
N VAL A 255 23.73 21.03 27.89
CA VAL A 255 23.05 20.12 26.97
C VAL A 255 22.08 20.93 26.11
N THR A 256 22.36 21.04 24.84
CA THR A 256 21.51 21.74 23.87
C THR A 256 20.14 21.04 23.80
N LYS A 257 19.09 21.82 23.91
CA LYS A 257 17.71 21.35 23.70
C LYS A 257 17.20 21.77 22.32
N PHE A 258 16.29 21.00 21.78
CA PHE A 258 15.63 21.38 20.55
C PHE A 258 14.84 22.67 20.76
N GLU A 259 14.91 23.60 19.82
CA GLU A 259 14.21 24.88 19.93
C GLU A 259 12.71 24.68 20.19
N GLY A 260 12.20 25.30 21.25
CA GLY A 260 10.84 25.17 21.72
C GLY A 260 10.47 23.81 22.32
N THR A 261 11.45 22.99 22.73
CA THR A 261 11.25 21.77 23.53
C THR A 261 12.04 21.83 24.83
N LYS A 262 11.82 20.84 25.72
CA LYS A 262 12.68 20.54 26.85
C LYS A 262 13.38 19.17 26.69
N ALA A 263 13.31 18.58 25.50
CA ALA A 263 13.89 17.28 25.22
C ALA A 263 15.34 17.40 24.75
N THR A 264 16.19 16.51 25.24
CA THR A 264 17.52 16.26 24.67
C THR A 264 17.41 15.35 23.44
N PRO A 265 18.46 15.22 22.60
CA PRO A 265 18.47 14.27 21.49
C PRO A 265 18.11 12.85 21.90
N GLU A 266 18.68 12.37 23.00
CA GLU A 266 18.47 11.02 23.54
C GLU A 266 17.02 10.83 24.02
N PHE A 267 16.42 11.85 24.61
CA PHE A 267 15.04 11.77 25.03
C PHE A 267 14.09 11.77 23.80
N LEU A 268 14.39 12.58 22.79
CA LEU A 268 13.64 12.58 21.54
C LEU A 268 13.77 11.23 20.78
N GLN A 269 14.97 10.64 20.79
CA GLN A 269 15.23 9.28 20.29
C GLN A 269 14.36 8.25 21.02
N ALA A 270 14.35 8.30 22.37
CA ALA A 270 13.60 7.34 23.20
C ALA A 270 12.10 7.40 22.89
N ILE A 271 11.49 8.60 22.90
CA ILE A 271 10.05 8.71 22.61
C ILE A 271 9.70 8.37 21.17
N ALA A 272 10.57 8.65 20.19
CA ALA A 272 10.36 8.24 18.81
C ALA A 272 10.41 6.70 18.67
N TYR A 273 11.36 6.07 19.34
CA TYR A 273 11.51 4.62 19.33
C TYR A 273 10.33 3.90 20.01
N GLU A 274 9.89 4.37 21.19
CA GLU A 274 8.71 3.82 21.88
C GLU A 274 7.45 3.90 20.98
N VAL A 275 7.21 5.05 20.34
CA VAL A 275 6.00 5.27 19.54
C VAL A 275 6.04 4.53 18.22
N TYR A 276 7.13 4.58 17.45
CA TYR A 276 7.16 4.12 16.05
C TYR A 276 7.89 2.79 15.84
N VAL A 277 8.64 2.30 16.82
CA VAL A 277 9.27 0.97 16.75
C VAL A 277 8.55 -0.02 17.63
N LYS A 278 8.20 0.37 18.89
CA LYS A 278 7.49 -0.47 19.84
C LYS A 278 5.96 -0.33 19.78
N ASN A 279 5.45 0.62 18.98
CA ASN A 279 4.01 0.91 18.79
C ASN A 279 3.28 1.31 20.09
N VAL A 280 3.98 1.93 21.04
CA VAL A 280 3.40 2.45 22.28
C VAL A 280 2.55 3.68 21.94
N THR A 281 1.32 3.74 22.46
CA THR A 281 0.45 4.90 22.26
C THR A 281 0.95 6.09 23.08
N PHE A 282 0.65 7.31 22.62
CA PHE A 282 1.02 8.52 23.38
C PHE A 282 0.40 8.57 24.78
N GLY A 283 -0.76 7.93 24.98
CA GLY A 283 -1.39 7.80 26.30
C GLY A 283 -0.58 6.91 27.23
N LEU A 284 -0.18 5.71 26.76
CA LEU A 284 0.65 4.80 27.52
C LEU A 284 2.05 5.37 27.81
N LEU A 285 2.64 6.06 26.81
CA LEU A 285 3.92 6.73 27.00
C LEU A 285 3.83 7.84 28.06
N HIS A 286 2.76 8.62 28.04
CA HIS A 286 2.50 9.64 29.06
C HIS A 286 2.37 9.00 30.44
N GLN A 287 1.60 7.92 30.57
CA GLN A 287 1.43 7.22 31.86
C GLN A 287 2.77 6.69 32.37
N TRP A 288 3.53 5.99 31.52
CA TRP A 288 4.85 5.48 31.89
C TRP A 288 5.81 6.59 32.38
N LEU A 289 5.86 7.74 31.68
CA LEU A 289 6.68 8.87 32.13
C LEU A 289 6.16 9.49 33.44
N THR A 290 4.85 9.49 33.66
CA THR A 290 4.24 9.94 34.92
C THR A 290 4.63 9.02 36.07
N ASP A 291 4.61 7.70 35.86
CA ASP A 291 5.03 6.70 36.85
C ASP A 291 6.52 6.85 37.19
N MET A 292 7.34 7.33 36.26
CA MET A 292 8.75 7.70 36.47
C MET A 292 8.93 9.11 37.07
N GLY A 293 7.86 9.79 37.47
CA GLY A 293 7.90 11.10 38.12
C GLY A 293 7.96 12.31 37.17
N MET A 294 7.74 12.14 35.86
CA MET A 294 7.73 13.25 34.90
C MET A 294 6.32 13.75 34.59
N THR A 295 6.01 14.98 34.93
CA THR A 295 4.75 15.62 34.55
C THR A 295 4.85 16.21 33.14
N VAL A 296 4.32 15.50 32.13
CA VAL A 296 4.29 15.93 30.72
C VAL A 296 3.01 15.44 30.05
N SER A 297 2.34 16.27 29.28
CA SER A 297 1.14 15.84 28.57
C SER A 297 1.45 15.00 27.33
N ALA A 298 0.57 14.05 26.96
CA ALA A 298 0.67 13.29 25.70
C ALA A 298 0.75 14.22 24.48
N ASN A 299 0.08 15.38 24.52
CA ASN A 299 0.13 16.37 23.44
C ASN A 299 1.49 17.05 23.36
N THR A 300 2.14 17.31 24.49
CA THR A 300 3.51 17.87 24.52
C THR A 300 4.50 16.89 23.86
N LEU A 301 4.42 15.60 24.19
CA LEU A 301 5.28 14.55 23.58
C LEU A 301 5.06 14.48 22.06
N ARG A 302 3.80 14.52 21.60
CA ARG A 302 3.48 14.58 20.17
C ARG A 302 4.07 15.81 19.49
N ASN A 303 3.96 16.98 20.12
CA ASN A 303 4.51 18.22 19.58
C ASN A 303 6.04 18.19 19.49
N TRP A 304 6.73 17.55 20.42
CA TRP A 304 8.18 17.37 20.34
C TRP A 304 8.57 16.48 19.16
N LEU A 305 7.88 15.36 18.95
CA LEU A 305 8.10 14.52 17.78
C LEU A 305 7.75 15.25 16.47
N LYS A 306 6.69 16.08 16.46
CA LYS A 306 6.36 16.91 15.30
C LYS A 306 7.49 17.87 14.93
N LYS A 307 8.23 18.41 15.89
CA LYS A 307 9.41 19.23 15.61
C LYS A 307 10.57 18.42 15.03
N GLY A 308 10.81 17.22 15.55
CA GLY A 308 11.77 16.28 14.97
C GLY A 308 11.42 15.88 13.54
N LYS A 309 10.11 15.70 13.26
CA LYS A 309 9.59 15.39 11.91
C LYS A 309 10.04 16.36 10.84
N VAL A 310 10.11 17.66 11.12
CA VAL A 310 10.50 18.68 10.12
C VAL A 310 11.86 18.36 9.49
N TYR A 311 12.80 17.84 10.26
CA TYR A 311 14.12 17.43 9.76
C TYR A 311 14.09 16.05 9.11
N LEU A 312 13.26 15.14 9.64
CA LEU A 312 13.06 13.83 9.03
C LEU A 312 12.36 13.94 7.66
N ASP A 313 11.48 14.93 7.46
CA ASP A 313 10.86 15.18 6.15
C ASP A 313 11.93 15.52 5.10
N LYS A 314 12.92 16.36 5.43
CA LYS A 314 14.04 16.66 4.54
C LYS A 314 14.89 15.43 4.21
N LEU A 315 15.06 14.57 5.20
CA LEU A 315 15.73 13.29 4.98
C LEU A 315 14.91 12.36 4.06
N VAL A 316 13.57 12.31 4.23
CA VAL A 316 12.68 11.55 3.33
C VAL A 316 12.74 12.08 1.90
N GLU A 317 12.83 13.40 1.71
CA GLU A 317 13.06 14.01 0.39
C GLU A 317 14.37 13.49 -0.25
N SER A 318 15.48 13.48 0.50
CA SER A 318 16.76 12.91 0.02
C SER A 318 16.71 11.41 -0.26
N LEU A 319 15.94 10.65 0.51
CA LEU A 319 15.71 9.22 0.24
C LEU A 319 14.80 9.01 -0.98
N LYS A 320 13.84 9.91 -1.22
CA LYS A 320 12.97 9.88 -2.39
C LYS A 320 13.77 10.01 -3.68
N GLU A 321 14.75 10.92 -3.73
CA GLU A 321 15.65 11.09 -4.87
C GLU A 321 16.35 9.77 -5.23
N VAL A 322 16.86 9.05 -4.23
CA VAL A 322 17.50 7.74 -4.42
C VAL A 322 16.49 6.66 -4.84
N ALA A 323 15.31 6.64 -4.21
CA ALA A 323 14.31 5.62 -4.51
C ALA A 323 13.73 5.73 -5.92
N LEU A 324 13.67 6.95 -6.46
CA LEU A 324 13.13 7.29 -7.77
C LEU A 324 14.22 7.64 -8.81
N GLU A 325 15.44 7.19 -8.58
CA GLU A 325 16.51 7.35 -9.55
C GLU A 325 16.11 6.70 -10.88
N LYS A 326 16.62 7.23 -12.00
CA LYS A 326 16.27 6.75 -13.34
C LYS A 326 16.47 5.23 -13.45
N ASP A 327 15.56 4.58 -14.13
CA ASP A 327 15.52 3.13 -14.33
C ASP A 327 15.38 2.30 -13.04
N SER A 328 14.93 2.91 -11.94
CA SER A 328 14.65 2.19 -10.70
C SER A 328 13.48 1.22 -10.85
N ILE A 329 13.56 0.13 -10.09
CA ILE A 329 12.50 -0.88 -9.94
C ILE A 329 11.91 -0.72 -8.55
N VAL A 330 10.62 -0.43 -8.47
CA VAL A 330 9.95 -0.17 -7.20
C VAL A 330 8.74 -1.07 -6.98
N ASN A 331 8.50 -1.38 -5.72
CA ASN A 331 7.29 -2.04 -5.25
C ASN A 331 6.37 -1.01 -4.60
N CYS A 332 5.11 -0.98 -4.98
CA CYS A 332 4.10 -0.08 -4.42
C CYS A 332 2.96 -0.87 -3.78
N ASP A 333 2.46 -0.34 -2.67
CA ASP A 333 1.28 -0.87 -1.97
C ASP A 333 0.62 0.26 -1.19
N GLU A 334 -0.61 0.06 -0.71
CA GLU A 334 -1.27 1.01 0.17
C GLU A 334 -2.00 0.27 1.30
N THR A 335 -2.04 0.90 2.46
CA THR A 335 -2.79 0.37 3.60
C THR A 335 -3.77 1.40 4.14
N TRP A 336 -4.94 0.94 4.54
CA TRP A 336 -5.92 1.83 5.15
C TRP A 336 -5.53 2.23 6.57
N CYS A 337 -5.99 3.40 6.98
CA CYS A 337 -5.93 3.86 8.37
C CYS A 337 -7.18 4.68 8.69
N LYS A 338 -7.55 4.75 9.97
CA LYS A 338 -8.60 5.67 10.42
C LYS A 338 -7.98 7.00 10.81
N VAL A 339 -8.50 8.08 10.28
CA VAL A 339 -8.09 9.45 10.63
C VAL A 339 -9.28 10.21 11.16
N ARG A 340 -9.13 10.86 12.31
CA ARG A 340 -10.17 11.71 12.88
C ARG A 340 -10.32 12.99 12.06
N LYS A 341 -11.54 13.24 11.54
CA LYS A 341 -11.96 14.45 10.84
C LYS A 341 -13.09 15.09 11.64
N TYR A 342 -12.83 16.24 12.21
CA TYR A 342 -13.82 16.95 13.06
C TYR A 342 -14.53 16.04 14.07
N ASP A 343 -15.74 15.58 13.76
CA ASP A 343 -16.63 14.78 14.59
C ASP A 343 -16.70 13.28 14.24
N HIS A 344 -16.07 12.86 13.14
CA HIS A 344 -16.11 11.46 12.68
C HIS A 344 -14.73 10.92 12.31
N TYR A 345 -14.64 9.59 12.13
CA TYR A 345 -13.45 8.91 11.63
C TYR A 345 -13.63 8.57 10.15
N LYS A 346 -12.69 9.04 9.33
CA LYS A 346 -12.64 8.71 7.90
C LYS A 346 -11.64 7.59 7.66
N LYS A 347 -12.01 6.60 6.82
CA LYS A 347 -11.07 5.64 6.26
C LYS A 347 -10.18 6.37 5.25
N CYS A 348 -8.91 6.37 5.51
CA CYS A 348 -7.86 7.03 4.71
C CYS A 348 -6.80 5.99 4.34
N TYR A 349 -5.86 6.35 3.46
CA TYR A 349 -4.83 5.44 2.99
C TYR A 349 -3.45 6.07 3.13
N ILE A 350 -2.49 5.24 3.55
CA ILE A 350 -1.06 5.54 3.54
C ILE A 350 -0.44 4.62 2.48
N TRP A 351 0.27 5.21 1.55
CA TRP A 351 0.97 4.52 0.49
C TRP A 351 2.38 4.17 0.93
N VAL A 352 2.94 3.12 0.34
CA VAL A 352 4.34 2.74 0.52
C VAL A 352 4.98 2.50 -0.85
N LEU A 353 6.20 2.97 -0.99
CA LEU A 353 7.09 2.68 -2.11
C LEU A 353 8.38 2.07 -1.57
N VAL A 354 8.79 0.96 -2.14
CA VAL A 354 10.01 0.24 -1.76
C VAL A 354 10.92 0.10 -2.98
N ASN A 355 12.10 0.67 -2.91
CA ASN A 355 13.20 0.34 -3.81
C ASN A 355 14.11 -0.67 -3.09
N LYS A 356 14.04 -1.93 -3.53
CA LYS A 356 14.79 -3.02 -2.90
C LYS A 356 16.29 -2.95 -3.17
N ALA A 357 16.69 -2.50 -4.37
CA ALA A 357 18.09 -2.37 -4.76
C ALA A 357 18.80 -1.34 -3.89
N GLU A 358 18.20 -0.16 -3.73
CA GLU A 358 18.71 0.93 -2.91
C GLU A 358 18.40 0.76 -1.42
N ARG A 359 17.63 -0.27 -1.04
CA ARG A 359 17.20 -0.54 0.34
C ARG A 359 16.50 0.66 0.98
N VAL A 360 15.61 1.31 0.23
CA VAL A 360 14.83 2.48 0.66
C VAL A 360 13.35 2.12 0.73
N VAL A 361 12.70 2.55 1.80
CA VAL A 361 11.25 2.44 2.02
C VAL A 361 10.69 3.83 2.30
N ILE A 362 9.69 4.25 1.56
CA ILE A 362 9.04 5.54 1.76
C ILE A 362 7.54 5.35 1.91
N PHE A 363 7.01 5.83 3.03
CA PHE A 363 5.58 5.97 3.24
C PHE A 363 5.16 7.39 2.95
N PHE A 364 4.02 7.57 2.30
CA PHE A 364 3.49 8.89 2.00
C PHE A 364 1.97 8.92 2.16
N TYR A 365 1.46 10.09 2.52
CA TYR A 365 0.07 10.32 2.82
C TYR A 365 -0.39 11.64 2.21
N ASP A 366 -1.37 11.59 1.34
CA ASP A 366 -2.00 12.78 0.78
C ASP A 366 -3.51 12.77 1.01
N ASN A 367 -3.95 13.56 1.98
CA ASN A 367 -5.36 13.75 2.37
C ASN A 367 -6.19 12.46 2.56
N GLY A 368 -5.50 11.32 2.65
CA GLY A 368 -6.07 9.99 2.80
C GLY A 368 -6.69 9.41 1.53
N SER A 369 -6.36 9.96 0.38
CA SER A 369 -6.82 9.46 -0.91
C SER A 369 -6.20 8.09 -1.24
N ARG A 370 -6.97 7.25 -1.93
CA ARG A 370 -6.53 6.00 -2.58
C ARG A 370 -6.45 6.17 -4.11
N GLY A 371 -6.63 7.39 -4.60
CA GLY A 371 -6.63 7.70 -6.03
C GLY A 371 -5.23 7.58 -6.66
N ARG A 372 -5.20 7.37 -7.98
CA ARG A 372 -3.97 7.32 -8.77
C ARG A 372 -3.13 8.60 -8.64
N ASP A 373 -3.80 9.74 -8.47
CA ASP A 373 -3.16 11.05 -8.40
C ASP A 373 -2.11 11.13 -7.27
N VAL A 374 -2.38 10.43 -6.14
CA VAL A 374 -1.42 10.37 -5.03
C VAL A 374 -0.10 9.73 -5.45
N LEU A 375 -0.17 8.67 -6.25
CA LEU A 375 1.03 7.98 -6.75
C LEU A 375 1.72 8.79 -7.85
N THR A 376 0.96 9.37 -8.78
CA THR A 376 1.53 10.19 -9.85
C THR A 376 2.21 11.44 -9.32
N ASP A 377 1.58 12.15 -8.37
CA ASP A 377 2.16 13.33 -7.73
C ASP A 377 3.41 12.97 -6.91
N PHE A 378 3.38 11.79 -6.27
CA PHE A 378 4.55 11.33 -5.54
C PHE A 378 5.72 10.97 -6.46
N ILE A 379 5.49 10.25 -7.55
CA ILE A 379 6.54 9.89 -8.52
C ILE A 379 7.03 11.14 -9.26
N GLY A 380 6.13 12.08 -9.59
CA GLY A 380 6.46 13.27 -10.36
C GLY A 380 6.99 12.92 -11.76
N ASP A 381 8.10 13.51 -12.16
CA ASP A 381 8.72 13.32 -13.49
C ASP A 381 9.71 12.14 -13.54
N ALA A 382 9.82 11.32 -12.50
CA ALA A 382 10.79 10.24 -12.47
C ALA A 382 10.49 9.16 -13.53
N GLU A 383 11.52 8.73 -14.24
CA GLU A 383 11.48 7.66 -15.24
C GLU A 383 11.84 6.33 -14.58
N LEU A 384 10.86 5.49 -14.32
CA LEU A 384 11.05 4.19 -13.66
C LEU A 384 11.08 3.05 -14.68
N LYS A 385 11.96 2.07 -14.47
CA LYS A 385 12.01 0.85 -15.28
C LYS A 385 10.78 -0.01 -15.07
N SER A 386 10.38 -0.20 -13.81
CA SER A 386 9.23 -1.03 -13.47
C SER A 386 8.59 -0.64 -12.14
N ILE A 387 7.27 -0.82 -12.05
CA ILE A 387 6.47 -0.71 -10.83
C ILE A 387 5.72 -2.02 -10.60
N MET A 388 5.94 -2.65 -9.44
CA MET A 388 5.21 -3.83 -8.97
C MET A 388 4.09 -3.42 -8.03
N SER A 389 2.87 -3.93 -8.23
CA SER A 389 1.68 -3.66 -7.39
C SER A 389 0.78 -4.89 -7.22
N ASP A 390 -0.35 -4.74 -6.52
CA ASP A 390 -1.34 -5.80 -6.30
C ASP A 390 -2.39 -5.98 -7.41
N GLY A 391 -2.37 -5.14 -8.44
CA GLY A 391 -3.37 -5.13 -9.52
C GLY A 391 -4.63 -4.30 -9.19
N TYR A 392 -4.57 -3.42 -8.19
CA TYR A 392 -5.64 -2.46 -7.94
C TYR A 392 -5.76 -1.45 -9.10
N ASN A 393 -6.99 -1.01 -9.39
CA ASN A 393 -7.29 -0.15 -10.55
C ASN A 393 -6.49 1.18 -10.58
N ALA A 394 -6.04 1.67 -9.43
CA ALA A 394 -5.22 2.88 -9.37
C ALA A 394 -3.88 2.74 -10.11
N TYR A 395 -3.40 1.53 -10.36
CA TYR A 395 -2.14 1.26 -11.06
C TYR A 395 -2.29 0.98 -12.56
N THR A 396 -3.52 0.84 -13.09
CA THR A 396 -3.77 0.42 -14.49
C THR A 396 -3.34 1.43 -15.55
N PHE A 397 -2.96 2.65 -15.16
CA PHE A 397 -2.43 3.66 -16.07
C PHE A 397 -0.94 3.47 -16.40
N ILE A 398 -0.19 2.73 -15.54
CA ILE A 398 1.24 2.49 -15.69
C ILE A 398 1.47 1.61 -16.94
N GLY A 399 2.40 2.00 -17.79
CA GLY A 399 2.71 1.28 -19.03
C GLY A 399 1.59 1.34 -20.09
N ASN A 400 0.63 2.26 -19.95
CA ASN A 400 -0.46 2.41 -20.89
C ASN A 400 -0.17 3.57 -21.86
N GLU A 401 0.22 3.24 -23.09
CA GLU A 401 0.52 4.23 -24.14
C GLU A 401 -0.66 5.14 -24.48
N LEU A 402 -1.90 4.65 -24.34
CA LEU A 402 -3.11 5.46 -24.57
C LEU A 402 -3.28 6.57 -23.53
N LYS A 403 -2.61 6.47 -22.39
CA LYS A 403 -2.57 7.48 -21.31
C LYS A 403 -1.26 8.25 -21.25
N ALA A 404 -0.38 8.09 -22.23
CA ALA A 404 0.92 8.75 -22.28
C ALA A 404 0.83 10.29 -22.24
N ALA A 405 -0.28 10.88 -22.68
CA ALA A 405 -0.51 12.32 -22.59
C ALA A 405 -0.69 12.81 -21.13
N GLU A 406 -1.21 11.96 -20.23
CA GLU A 406 -1.43 12.27 -18.82
C GLU A 406 -0.18 12.01 -17.97
N THR A 407 0.57 10.95 -18.28
CA THR A 407 1.76 10.50 -17.53
C THR A 407 2.84 9.99 -18.48
N PRO A 408 3.51 10.89 -19.23
CA PRO A 408 4.45 10.51 -20.30
C PRO A 408 5.65 9.72 -19.79
N ASN A 409 6.15 10.02 -18.61
CA ASN A 409 7.28 9.36 -17.96
C ASN A 409 6.97 7.91 -17.54
N LEU A 410 5.69 7.57 -17.30
CA LEU A 410 5.26 6.23 -16.89
C LEU A 410 4.67 5.39 -18.03
N SER A 411 4.54 5.94 -19.23
CA SER A 411 3.99 5.23 -20.39
C SER A 411 4.85 4.05 -20.84
N LYS A 412 6.17 4.15 -20.66
CA LYS A 412 7.16 3.09 -20.98
C LYS A 412 7.55 2.23 -19.78
N THR A 413 7.06 2.53 -18.60
CA THR A 413 7.34 1.78 -17.36
C THR A 413 6.64 0.42 -17.40
N ASP A 414 7.37 -0.66 -17.15
CA ASP A 414 6.78 -1.99 -17.05
C ASP A 414 5.92 -2.09 -15.77
N HIS A 415 4.60 -2.24 -15.95
CA HIS A 415 3.70 -2.52 -14.84
C HIS A 415 3.70 -4.01 -14.53
N GLN A 416 4.12 -4.38 -13.34
CA GLN A 416 4.09 -5.75 -12.84
C GLN A 416 2.96 -5.91 -11.82
N VAL A 417 2.29 -7.06 -11.86
CA VAL A 417 1.27 -7.44 -10.88
C VAL A 417 1.75 -8.63 -10.08
N CYS A 418 1.51 -8.58 -8.78
CA CYS A 418 1.98 -9.56 -7.81
C CYS A 418 1.42 -10.96 -8.05
N LEU A 419 2.28 -11.94 -8.32
CA LEU A 419 1.88 -13.33 -8.54
C LEU A 419 1.38 -14.00 -7.24
N ALA A 420 1.85 -13.54 -6.06
CA ALA A 420 1.36 -14.04 -4.78
C ALA A 420 -0.14 -13.73 -4.58
N HIS A 421 -0.62 -12.57 -5.03
CA HIS A 421 -2.05 -12.23 -5.00
C HIS A 421 -2.88 -13.13 -5.93
N ALA A 422 -2.37 -13.44 -7.13
CA ALA A 422 -3.02 -14.43 -8.01
C ALA A 422 -3.10 -15.80 -7.31
N ARG A 423 -1.98 -16.28 -6.75
CA ARG A 423 -1.93 -17.52 -5.99
C ARG A 423 -2.93 -17.56 -4.83
N ALA A 424 -2.99 -16.50 -4.03
CA ALA A 424 -3.89 -16.41 -2.89
C ALA A 424 -5.37 -16.54 -3.28
N LYS A 425 -5.77 -16.05 -4.46
CA LYS A 425 -7.13 -16.23 -4.97
C LYS A 425 -7.45 -17.69 -5.29
N PHE A 426 -6.50 -18.44 -5.86
CA PHE A 426 -6.67 -19.89 -6.10
C PHE A 426 -6.65 -20.68 -4.79
N VAL A 427 -5.78 -20.35 -3.84
CA VAL A 427 -5.79 -20.94 -2.49
C VAL A 427 -7.15 -20.73 -1.82
N LYS A 428 -7.71 -19.51 -1.92
CA LYS A 428 -9.05 -19.24 -1.40
C LYS A 428 -10.14 -20.09 -2.09
N ALA A 429 -10.04 -20.35 -3.40
CA ALA A 429 -10.96 -21.22 -4.12
C ALA A 429 -10.81 -22.69 -3.68
N SER A 430 -9.60 -23.18 -3.50
CA SER A 430 -9.33 -24.54 -3.00
C SER A 430 -9.84 -24.73 -1.56
N GLU A 431 -9.44 -23.85 -0.63
CA GLU A 431 -9.69 -24.02 0.81
C GLU A 431 -11.15 -23.69 1.22
N GLN A 432 -11.74 -22.63 0.65
CA GLN A 432 -13.08 -22.18 1.04
C GLN A 432 -14.21 -22.81 0.22
N ALA A 433 -13.97 -23.11 -1.06
CA ALA A 433 -14.95 -23.73 -1.92
C ALA A 433 -14.69 -25.23 -2.15
N GLY A 434 -13.57 -25.78 -1.69
CA GLY A 434 -13.18 -27.17 -1.94
C GLY A 434 -12.92 -27.48 -3.42
N ASP A 435 -12.56 -26.47 -4.22
CA ASP A 435 -12.44 -26.59 -5.67
C ASP A 435 -11.07 -27.15 -6.05
N LYS A 436 -11.05 -28.45 -6.39
CA LYS A 436 -9.81 -29.15 -6.76
C LYS A 436 -9.18 -28.64 -8.06
N ASN A 437 -9.94 -27.99 -8.94
CA ASN A 437 -9.35 -27.41 -10.16
C ASN A 437 -8.43 -26.24 -9.80
N ALA A 438 -8.67 -25.54 -8.69
CA ALA A 438 -7.78 -24.48 -8.19
C ALA A 438 -6.38 -25.01 -7.84
N ASP A 439 -6.26 -26.27 -7.37
CA ASP A 439 -4.98 -26.87 -6.98
C ASP A 439 -4.02 -27.01 -8.16
N ILE A 440 -4.55 -27.18 -9.37
CA ILE A 440 -3.74 -27.27 -10.59
C ILE A 440 -3.05 -25.93 -10.86
N PHE A 441 -3.76 -24.82 -10.70
CA PHE A 441 -3.20 -23.46 -10.85
C PHE A 441 -2.19 -23.15 -9.75
N ILE A 442 -2.50 -23.54 -8.51
CA ILE A 442 -1.57 -23.39 -7.38
C ILE A 442 -0.25 -24.10 -7.69
N LYS A 443 -0.31 -25.35 -8.20
CA LYS A 443 0.86 -26.13 -8.56
C LYS A 443 1.73 -25.41 -9.60
N TYR A 444 1.16 -24.95 -10.71
CA TYR A 444 1.93 -24.24 -11.73
C TYR A 444 2.57 -22.95 -11.20
N ILE A 445 1.85 -22.21 -10.37
CA ILE A 445 2.42 -21.01 -9.75
C ILE A 445 3.53 -21.38 -8.78
N ASP A 446 3.38 -22.45 -8.00
CA ASP A 446 4.41 -22.95 -7.08
C ASP A 446 5.65 -23.45 -7.84
N ASP A 447 5.47 -24.05 -9.02
CA ASP A 447 6.59 -24.46 -9.87
C ASP A 447 7.40 -23.23 -10.32
N LEU A 448 6.76 -22.11 -10.70
CA LEU A 448 7.46 -20.86 -10.99
C LEU A 448 8.23 -20.31 -9.77
N TYR A 449 7.63 -20.35 -8.57
CA TYR A 449 8.31 -19.97 -7.34
C TYR A 449 9.49 -20.90 -6.99
N ASN A 450 9.37 -22.18 -7.32
CA ASN A 450 10.46 -23.15 -7.12
C ASN A 450 11.66 -22.80 -8.00
N LEU A 451 11.44 -22.45 -9.27
CA LEU A 451 12.49 -21.99 -10.17
C LEU A 451 13.17 -20.72 -9.61
N GLU A 452 12.42 -19.73 -9.16
CA GLU A 452 12.99 -18.51 -8.57
C GLU A 452 13.80 -18.78 -7.29
N ARG A 453 13.34 -19.73 -6.45
CA ARG A 453 14.10 -20.19 -5.28
C ARG A 453 15.40 -20.88 -5.68
N GLN A 454 15.36 -21.70 -6.74
CA GLN A 454 16.56 -22.35 -7.25
C GLN A 454 17.55 -21.32 -7.78
N TYR A 455 17.12 -20.33 -8.59
CA TYR A 455 17.99 -19.26 -9.10
C TYR A 455 18.63 -18.45 -7.97
N THR A 456 17.87 -18.21 -6.88
CA THR A 456 18.41 -17.52 -5.69
C THR A 456 19.43 -18.39 -4.95
N LYS A 457 19.19 -19.69 -4.82
CA LYS A 457 20.11 -20.65 -4.19
C LYS A 457 21.41 -20.80 -4.98
N ASP A 458 21.30 -20.78 -6.30
CA ASP A 458 22.44 -20.86 -7.22
C ASP A 458 23.18 -19.52 -7.37
N ASN A 459 22.71 -18.45 -6.67
CA ASN A 459 23.27 -17.10 -6.70
C ASN A 459 23.38 -16.51 -8.11
N LEU A 460 22.41 -16.81 -9.00
CA LEU A 460 22.41 -16.27 -10.35
C LEU A 460 22.33 -14.75 -10.34
N ILE A 461 23.18 -14.11 -11.12
CA ILE A 461 23.08 -12.68 -11.39
C ILE A 461 21.86 -12.38 -12.26
N ASP A 462 21.44 -11.11 -12.31
CA ASP A 462 20.21 -10.72 -12.97
C ASP A 462 20.18 -11.10 -14.47
N GLU A 463 21.30 -10.99 -15.18
CA GLU A 463 21.39 -11.38 -16.59
C GLU A 463 21.17 -12.89 -16.78
N GLU A 464 21.81 -13.73 -15.96
CA GLU A 464 21.65 -15.19 -16.00
C GLU A 464 20.24 -15.61 -15.61
N ARG A 465 19.71 -14.99 -14.57
CA ARG A 465 18.32 -15.19 -14.12
C ARG A 465 17.33 -14.84 -15.23
N GLY A 466 17.55 -13.74 -15.94
CA GLY A 466 16.73 -13.34 -17.08
C GLY A 466 16.75 -14.40 -18.20
N LYS A 467 17.91 -14.99 -18.51
CA LYS A 467 18.03 -16.09 -19.46
C LYS A 467 17.29 -17.35 -19.01
N GLN A 468 17.41 -17.71 -17.73
CA GLN A 468 16.73 -18.89 -17.14
C GLN A 468 15.21 -18.71 -17.12
N ARG A 469 14.71 -17.51 -16.82
CA ARG A 469 13.28 -17.19 -16.88
C ARG A 469 12.68 -17.36 -18.29
N GLN A 470 13.50 -17.29 -19.33
CA GLN A 470 13.09 -17.51 -20.72
C GLN A 470 13.37 -18.93 -21.22
N SER A 471 13.78 -19.85 -20.35
CA SER A 471 14.04 -21.25 -20.65
C SER A 471 12.79 -22.00 -21.17
N LEU A 472 13.01 -23.15 -21.78
CA LEU A 472 11.92 -24.03 -22.23
C LEU A 472 11.08 -24.54 -21.05
N GLU A 473 11.68 -24.72 -19.88
CA GLU A 473 10.98 -25.15 -18.67
C GLU A 473 9.96 -24.10 -18.22
N THR A 474 10.38 -22.85 -18.04
CA THR A 474 9.48 -21.74 -17.68
C THR A 474 8.38 -21.54 -18.73
N LYS A 475 8.73 -21.58 -20.02
CA LYS A 475 7.75 -21.47 -21.11
C LYS A 475 6.75 -22.62 -21.09
N GLY A 476 7.20 -23.84 -20.80
CA GLY A 476 6.35 -25.02 -20.67
C GLY A 476 5.31 -24.86 -19.56
N ILE A 477 5.73 -24.36 -18.37
CA ILE A 477 4.82 -24.09 -17.27
C ILE A 477 3.78 -23.03 -17.67
N LEU A 478 4.18 -21.95 -18.33
CA LEU A 478 3.26 -20.89 -18.76
C LEU A 478 2.28 -21.34 -19.83
N ILE A 479 2.72 -22.17 -20.79
CA ILE A 479 1.83 -22.74 -21.80
C ILE A 479 0.78 -23.62 -21.14
N ASN A 480 1.19 -24.49 -20.21
CA ASN A 480 0.27 -25.36 -19.47
C ASN A 480 -0.73 -24.53 -18.63
N LEU A 481 -0.23 -23.50 -17.92
CA LEU A 481 -1.07 -22.60 -17.13
C LEU A 481 -2.09 -21.87 -18.02
N ARG A 482 -1.68 -21.36 -19.19
CA ARG A 482 -2.56 -20.66 -20.13
C ARG A 482 -3.58 -21.60 -20.75
N THR A 483 -3.18 -22.81 -21.10
CA THR A 483 -4.06 -23.85 -21.63
C THR A 483 -5.14 -24.24 -20.63
N HIS A 484 -4.76 -24.48 -19.37
CA HIS A 484 -5.72 -24.78 -18.29
C HIS A 484 -6.69 -23.61 -18.03
N LEU A 485 -6.16 -22.36 -18.05
CA LEU A 485 -7.00 -21.17 -17.94
C LEU A 485 -8.06 -21.13 -19.05
N GLY A 486 -7.68 -21.42 -20.29
CA GLY A 486 -8.60 -21.49 -21.43
C GLY A 486 -9.67 -22.59 -21.23
N ILE A 487 -9.27 -23.79 -20.79
CA ILE A 487 -10.18 -24.90 -20.51
C ILE A 487 -11.19 -24.53 -19.43
N GLU A 488 -10.73 -23.98 -18.29
CA GLU A 488 -11.63 -23.63 -17.18
C GLU A 488 -12.59 -22.48 -17.55
N LYS A 489 -12.12 -21.50 -18.33
CA LYS A 489 -12.97 -20.39 -18.80
C LYS A 489 -13.97 -20.79 -19.89
N SER A 490 -13.74 -21.90 -20.62
CA SER A 490 -14.70 -22.41 -21.62
C SER A 490 -15.84 -23.21 -21.00
N LYS A 491 -15.76 -23.58 -19.72
CA LYS A 491 -16.83 -24.27 -19.01
C LYS A 491 -18.03 -23.35 -18.79
N ASP A 492 -19.20 -23.94 -18.65
CA ASP A 492 -20.41 -23.21 -18.24
C ASP A 492 -20.13 -22.49 -16.89
N PRO A 493 -20.29 -21.17 -16.82
CA PRO A 493 -20.09 -20.40 -15.59
C PRO A 493 -20.87 -20.93 -14.39
N ALA A 494 -22.01 -21.58 -14.61
CA ALA A 494 -22.83 -22.22 -13.56
C ALA A 494 -22.12 -23.41 -12.89
N THR A 495 -21.14 -24.03 -13.56
CA THR A 495 -20.40 -25.20 -13.07
C THR A 495 -19.11 -24.82 -12.36
N VAL A 496 -18.69 -23.56 -12.44
CA VAL A 496 -17.46 -23.03 -11.82
C VAL A 496 -17.80 -22.30 -10.53
N THR A 497 -17.08 -22.60 -9.46
CA THR A 497 -17.32 -21.92 -8.18
C THR A 497 -17.06 -20.41 -8.29
N PRO A 498 -17.81 -19.55 -7.59
CA PRO A 498 -17.59 -18.09 -7.64
C PRO A 498 -16.17 -17.66 -7.22
N TYR A 499 -15.53 -18.44 -6.35
CA TYR A 499 -14.14 -18.19 -5.94
C TYR A 499 -13.16 -18.52 -7.06
N LEU A 500 -13.33 -19.66 -7.72
CA LEU A 500 -12.49 -20.05 -8.86
C LEU A 500 -12.71 -19.07 -10.03
N GLN A 501 -13.95 -18.69 -10.33
CA GLN A 501 -14.25 -17.69 -11.36
C GLN A 501 -13.54 -16.36 -11.13
N LYS A 502 -13.50 -15.87 -9.89
CA LYS A 502 -12.75 -14.65 -9.54
C LYS A 502 -11.24 -14.82 -9.74
N ALA A 503 -10.69 -16.00 -9.39
CA ALA A 503 -9.27 -16.28 -9.58
C ALA A 503 -8.90 -16.37 -11.07
N LEU A 504 -9.72 -17.06 -11.88
CA LEU A 504 -9.54 -17.17 -13.34
C LEU A 504 -9.61 -15.80 -14.02
N ASN A 505 -10.60 -14.99 -13.67
CA ASN A 505 -10.76 -13.64 -14.21
C ASN A 505 -9.57 -12.74 -13.86
N TYR A 506 -9.07 -12.83 -12.63
CA TYR A 506 -7.89 -12.07 -12.22
C TYR A 506 -6.64 -12.51 -13.00
N LEU A 507 -6.40 -13.82 -13.11
CA LEU A 507 -5.28 -14.38 -13.85
C LEU A 507 -5.31 -13.97 -15.33
N ASP A 508 -6.49 -14.00 -15.95
CA ASP A 508 -6.67 -13.63 -17.35
C ASP A 508 -6.51 -12.12 -17.58
N THR A 509 -7.15 -11.29 -16.75
CA THR A 509 -7.09 -9.83 -16.85
C THR A 509 -5.66 -9.32 -16.72
N PHE A 510 -4.90 -9.87 -15.79
CA PHE A 510 -3.54 -9.42 -15.51
C PHE A 510 -2.45 -10.33 -16.11
N TRP A 511 -2.79 -11.21 -17.06
CA TRP A 511 -1.84 -12.18 -17.61
C TRP A 511 -0.50 -11.54 -17.99
N THR A 512 -0.51 -10.51 -18.81
CA THR A 512 0.71 -9.84 -19.26
C THR A 512 1.49 -9.25 -18.09
N ASN A 513 0.80 -8.57 -17.17
CA ASN A 513 1.42 -7.89 -16.03
C ASN A 513 1.98 -8.88 -14.99
N LEU A 514 1.31 -10.01 -14.77
CA LEU A 514 1.77 -11.08 -13.86
C LEU A 514 3.07 -11.73 -14.33
N PHE A 515 3.25 -11.86 -15.64
CA PHE A 515 4.41 -12.52 -16.23
C PHE A 515 5.41 -11.54 -16.86
N THR A 516 5.25 -10.23 -16.65
CA THR A 516 6.24 -9.21 -17.05
C THR A 516 7.61 -9.47 -16.41
N TYR A 517 7.66 -10.03 -15.20
CA TYR A 517 8.92 -10.33 -14.50
C TYR A 517 9.88 -11.23 -15.30
N ILE A 518 9.37 -12.01 -16.26
CA ILE A 518 10.18 -12.89 -17.11
C ILE A 518 11.08 -12.12 -18.07
N LYS A 519 10.74 -10.87 -18.39
CA LYS A 519 11.50 -10.03 -19.31
C LYS A 519 12.90 -9.70 -18.79
N ASP A 520 13.05 -9.60 -17.47
CA ASP A 520 14.27 -9.11 -16.85
C ASP A 520 14.55 -9.83 -15.52
N GLY A 521 15.79 -10.26 -15.30
CA GLY A 521 16.18 -11.00 -14.09
C GLY A 521 16.14 -10.16 -12.80
N SER A 522 16.23 -8.84 -12.91
CA SER A 522 16.14 -7.91 -11.78
C SER A 522 14.70 -7.70 -11.30
N TYR A 523 13.69 -8.05 -12.10
CA TYR A 523 12.29 -7.86 -11.77
C TYR A 523 11.85 -8.78 -10.63
N PRO A 524 11.08 -8.28 -9.64
CA PRO A 524 10.50 -9.13 -8.60
C PRO A 524 9.34 -9.97 -9.17
N ILE A 525 9.14 -11.19 -8.65
CA ILE A 525 7.99 -12.03 -8.99
C ILE A 525 6.74 -11.65 -8.19
N ASP A 526 6.92 -11.01 -7.04
CA ASP A 526 5.83 -10.65 -6.13
C ASP A 526 6.07 -9.31 -5.42
N ASN A 527 5.01 -8.82 -4.74
CA ASN A 527 5.02 -7.56 -4.00
C ASN A 527 5.39 -7.73 -2.52
N ASN A 528 5.95 -8.87 -2.12
CA ASN A 528 6.24 -9.16 -0.72
C ASN A 528 7.17 -8.13 -0.04
N ALA A 529 7.96 -7.37 -0.81
CA ALA A 529 8.79 -6.30 -0.27
C ALA A 529 7.94 -5.17 0.31
N ALA A 530 6.93 -4.69 -0.44
CA ALA A 530 6.02 -3.66 0.02
C ALA A 530 5.10 -4.19 1.14
N GLU A 531 4.57 -5.41 1.01
CA GLU A 531 3.73 -6.03 2.04
C GLU A 531 4.46 -6.17 3.39
N ARG A 532 5.74 -6.58 3.37
CA ARG A 532 6.56 -6.62 4.60
C ARG A 532 6.83 -5.24 5.16
N ALA A 533 7.04 -4.24 4.29
CA ALA A 533 7.27 -2.86 4.72
C ALA A 533 6.03 -2.26 5.42
N VAL A 534 4.82 -2.61 4.98
CA VAL A 534 3.55 -2.13 5.58
C VAL A 534 3.29 -2.71 6.98
N ARG A 535 3.77 -3.92 7.31
CA ARG A 535 3.46 -4.61 8.58
C ARG A 535 3.70 -3.77 9.85
N PRO A 536 4.81 -3.04 10.03
CA PRO A 536 4.99 -2.19 11.22
C PRO A 536 3.91 -1.12 11.36
N LEU A 537 3.48 -0.52 10.26
CA LEU A 537 2.41 0.48 10.24
C LEU A 537 1.04 -0.15 10.56
N THR A 538 0.76 -1.36 10.07
CA THR A 538 -0.48 -2.08 10.42
C THR A 538 -0.50 -2.48 11.88
N THR A 539 0.64 -2.87 12.46
CA THR A 539 0.78 -3.12 13.90
C THR A 539 0.51 -1.84 14.71
N GLN A 540 1.07 -0.71 14.30
CA GLN A 540 0.80 0.59 14.92
C GLN A 540 -0.68 0.97 14.82
N ARG A 541 -1.31 0.77 13.65
CA ARG A 541 -2.75 0.98 13.45
C ARG A 541 -3.59 0.18 14.46
N ASN A 542 -3.25 -1.09 14.68
CA ASN A 542 -3.98 -1.95 15.61
C ASN A 542 -3.79 -1.51 17.08
N SER A 543 -2.60 -1.00 17.44
CA SER A 543 -2.30 -0.46 18.76
C SER A 543 -2.98 0.90 19.00
N MET A 544 -2.90 1.81 18.03
CA MET A 544 -3.38 3.19 18.17
C MET A 544 -4.84 3.39 17.75
N LEU A 545 -5.45 2.43 17.06
CA LEU A 545 -6.82 2.42 16.51
C LEU A 545 -7.08 3.51 15.44
N HIS A 546 -6.57 4.73 15.61
CA HIS A 546 -6.73 5.84 14.68
C HIS A 546 -5.64 6.89 14.84
N PHE A 547 -5.45 7.69 13.80
CA PHE A 547 -4.67 8.93 13.88
C PHE A 547 -5.60 10.09 14.25
N GLY A 548 -5.16 10.95 15.17
CA GLY A 548 -5.95 12.09 15.65
C GLY A 548 -6.14 13.21 14.62
N SER A 549 -5.40 13.19 13.51
CA SER A 549 -5.48 14.16 12.41
C SER A 549 -4.66 13.68 11.20
N ASP A 550 -4.82 14.35 10.04
CA ASP A 550 -3.96 14.12 8.85
C ASP A 550 -2.47 14.34 9.16
N GLU A 551 -2.15 15.36 9.96
CA GLU A 551 -0.78 15.60 10.41
C GLU A 551 -0.22 14.44 11.23
N GLY A 552 -1.06 13.74 12.00
CA GLY A 552 -0.67 12.53 12.72
C GLY A 552 -0.35 11.37 11.76
N ALA A 553 -1.13 11.21 10.71
CA ALA A 553 -0.88 10.21 9.66
C ALA A 553 0.39 10.53 8.86
N LYS A 554 0.59 11.80 8.47
CA LYS A 554 1.83 12.27 7.81
C LYS A 554 3.05 12.05 8.71
N MET A 555 2.93 12.32 10.01
CA MET A 555 4.02 12.09 10.96
C MET A 555 4.38 10.61 11.06
N ALA A 556 3.39 9.73 11.11
CA ALA A 556 3.62 8.29 11.10
C ALA A 556 4.30 7.84 9.79
N ALA A 557 3.84 8.31 8.64
CA ALA A 557 4.46 8.03 7.35
C ALA A 557 5.95 8.41 7.34
N THR A 558 6.30 9.62 7.80
CA THR A 558 7.69 10.09 7.88
C THR A 558 8.56 9.20 8.77
N TYR A 559 8.11 8.92 10.02
CA TYR A 559 8.89 8.09 10.94
C TYR A 559 9.03 6.64 10.45
N HIS A 560 7.96 6.05 9.91
CA HIS A 560 8.03 4.71 9.34
C HIS A 560 8.91 4.63 8.11
N SER A 561 8.96 5.66 7.26
CA SER A 561 9.89 5.73 6.13
C SER A 561 11.34 5.55 6.59
N ILE A 562 11.74 6.34 7.57
CA ILE A 562 13.09 6.31 8.10
C ILE A 562 13.39 4.98 8.80
N ILE A 563 12.53 4.56 9.71
CA ILE A 563 12.73 3.34 10.51
C ILE A 563 12.76 2.10 9.62
N SER A 564 11.87 2.01 8.63
CA SER A 564 11.82 0.88 7.70
C SER A 564 13.03 0.85 6.76
N THR A 565 13.50 2.02 6.28
CA THR A 565 14.74 2.12 5.50
C THR A 565 15.94 1.66 6.32
N VAL A 566 16.08 2.14 7.55
CA VAL A 566 17.18 1.74 8.46
C VAL A 566 17.18 0.22 8.68
N LYS A 567 16.00 -0.36 8.95
CA LYS A 567 15.85 -1.80 9.14
C LYS A 567 16.13 -2.61 7.86
N LEU A 568 15.67 -2.11 6.70
CA LEU A 568 15.93 -2.77 5.41
C LEU A 568 17.43 -2.77 5.07
N GLN A 569 18.18 -1.77 5.54
CA GLN A 569 19.63 -1.70 5.43
C GLN A 569 20.36 -2.54 6.50
N GLY A 570 19.64 -3.28 7.34
CA GLY A 570 20.22 -4.13 8.39
C GLY A 570 20.86 -3.32 9.53
N ARG A 571 20.36 -2.11 9.83
CA ARG A 571 20.93 -1.23 10.84
C ARG A 571 19.98 -1.04 12.02
N SER A 572 20.53 -0.68 13.19
CA SER A 572 19.76 -0.41 14.40
C SER A 572 18.97 0.91 14.26
N ALA A 573 17.65 0.84 14.36
CA ALA A 573 16.80 2.03 14.37
C ALA A 573 17.04 2.89 15.60
N TRP A 574 17.40 2.29 16.74
CA TRP A 574 17.78 3.01 17.96
C TRP A 574 19.01 3.86 17.72
N ASP A 575 20.11 3.25 17.29
CA ASP A 575 21.38 3.94 17.08
C ASP A 575 21.28 5.00 16.00
N TYR A 576 20.51 4.70 14.94
CA TYR A 576 20.28 5.67 13.87
C TYR A 576 19.57 6.94 14.38
N LEU A 577 18.43 6.79 15.06
CA LEU A 577 17.68 7.92 15.58
C LEU A 577 18.53 8.75 16.54
N GLY A 578 19.33 8.10 17.40
CA GLY A 578 20.27 8.78 18.29
C GLY A 578 21.29 9.62 17.54
N LYS A 579 22.03 9.00 16.60
CA LYS A 579 22.99 9.72 15.76
C LYS A 579 22.36 10.85 14.96
N PHE A 580 21.20 10.60 14.34
CA PHE A 580 20.49 11.60 13.57
C PHE A 580 20.14 12.82 14.41
N PHE A 581 19.46 12.63 15.56
CA PHE A 581 19.05 13.74 16.40
C PHE A 581 20.24 14.49 16.98
N VAL A 582 21.30 13.82 17.39
CA VAL A 582 22.54 14.46 17.86
C VAL A 582 23.15 15.35 16.77
N ASN A 583 23.27 14.86 15.54
CA ASN A 583 23.79 15.65 14.43
C ASN A 583 22.92 16.88 14.13
N ILE A 584 21.58 16.70 14.11
CA ILE A 584 20.66 17.82 13.91
C ILE A 584 20.78 18.85 15.03
N PHE A 585 20.91 18.41 16.29
CA PHE A 585 21.11 19.33 17.45
C PHE A 585 22.43 20.07 17.36
N ASN A 586 23.47 19.44 16.83
CA ASN A 586 24.79 20.07 16.59
C ASN A 586 24.82 20.96 15.35
N GLY A 587 23.67 21.20 14.71
CA GLY A 587 23.53 22.11 13.59
C GLY A 587 23.76 21.50 12.21
N CYS A 588 24.00 20.20 12.10
CA CYS A 588 24.11 19.53 10.79
C CYS A 588 22.80 19.67 10.00
N ARG A 589 22.92 20.06 8.71
CA ARG A 589 21.81 20.21 7.77
C ARG A 589 22.10 19.55 6.43
N ASP A 590 23.16 18.76 6.35
CA ASP A 590 23.49 17.95 5.19
C ASP A 590 22.73 16.61 5.27
N PHE A 591 21.53 16.59 4.72
CA PHE A 591 20.65 15.41 4.76
C PHE A 591 21.16 14.25 3.89
N PHE A 592 22.05 14.52 2.94
CA PHE A 592 22.71 13.47 2.19
C PHE A 592 23.64 12.63 3.08
N SER A 593 24.50 13.29 3.86
CA SER A 593 25.41 12.61 4.80
C SER A 593 24.69 11.97 5.99
N LEU A 594 23.48 12.46 6.30
CA LEU A 594 22.64 11.91 7.37
C LEU A 594 21.82 10.69 6.95
N ARG A 595 21.84 10.29 5.69
CA ARG A 595 21.13 9.08 5.24
C ARG A 595 21.62 7.85 6.00
N PRO A 596 20.76 6.83 6.21
CA PRO A 596 21.11 5.62 6.96
C PRO A 596 22.32 4.87 6.40
N ASP A 597 22.51 4.87 5.07
CA ASP A 597 23.65 4.26 4.38
C ASP A 597 24.97 5.04 4.56
N LYS A 598 24.91 6.34 4.89
CA LYS A 598 26.06 7.28 4.95
C LYS A 598 26.50 7.63 6.37
N ILE A 599 25.60 7.65 7.35
CA ILE A 599 25.84 8.18 8.71
C ILE A 599 26.86 7.38 9.55
N GLY A 600 27.48 6.35 9.01
CA GLY A 600 28.55 5.60 9.67
C GLY A 600 28.07 4.70 10.80
N LEU A 601 27.01 3.92 10.59
CA LEU A 601 26.54 2.89 11.51
C LEU A 601 27.01 1.50 11.08
N ALA A 602 27.28 0.64 12.08
CA ALA A 602 27.52 -0.77 11.83
C ALA A 602 26.26 -1.48 11.31
N ILE A 603 26.44 -2.48 10.45
CA ILE A 603 25.36 -3.40 10.06
C ILE A 603 25.10 -4.33 11.23
N CYS A 604 23.84 -4.48 11.63
CA CYS A 604 23.41 -5.48 12.61
C CYS A 604 23.45 -6.86 11.94
N GLN A 605 24.25 -7.77 12.48
CA GLN A 605 24.31 -9.18 12.08
C GLN A 605 23.14 -9.96 12.69
#